data_ff7cb57cd94548a24e9d0fa90c2795f3
#
_entry.id   ff7cb57cd94548a24e9d0fa90c2795f3
#
_cell.length_a   1.000
_cell.length_b   1.000
_cell.length_c   1.000
_cell.angle_alpha   90.00
_cell.angle_beta   90.00
_cell.angle_gamma   90.00
#
_symmetry.space_group_name_H-M   'P 1'
#
loop_
_entity.id
_entity.type
_entity.pdbx_description
1 polymer ?
#
loop_
_entity_poly.entity_id
_entity_poly.type
_entity_poly.pdbx_seq_one_letter_code
_entity_poly.pdbx_strand_id
1 'polypeptide(L)'
;MRVIFAGTPEFARSALAALHAAGHDIVGVLTQPDRPAGRGMKLQASAVKQFAQLHGLPVVQAHSLKLDGKYPEEAHAAKEWLTQVQADVMVVAAYGLILPQWVLDAPRYGCLNIHASLLPRWRGAAPIHRAIEAGDTQTGVTIMQMDAGLDTGDMLLEEVCAISALDTTASLHDKLAELGAHMILKALSQAGHFKPVKQPFEGVTYARKIEKAEAGIDWTQAAQVLAQRVRAFDPFPGMTAQLGAELIKVWQAHAETTPRSDTNPNGPGTLLSVGPDGLRVACGEGVLCLTQLQNAGGKRLPVADFVRSFKGQEGDVFQS
;
A
#
# COMPACT_ATOMS: atom_id res chain seq x y z
N MET A 1 10.65 -24.09 12.24
CA MET A 1 10.35 -24.50 10.85
C MET A 1 11.40 -23.88 9.93
N ARG A 2 11.70 -24.54 8.81
CA ARG A 2 12.54 -24.01 7.73
C ARG A 2 11.69 -23.14 6.83
N VAL A 3 11.93 -21.84 6.88
CA VAL A 3 11.09 -20.83 6.20
C VAL A 3 11.88 -20.15 5.09
N ILE A 4 11.32 -20.11 3.89
CA ILE A 4 11.72 -19.14 2.87
C ILE A 4 10.82 -17.92 3.02
N PHE A 5 11.41 -16.75 2.98
CA PHE A 5 10.65 -15.50 3.00
C PHE A 5 10.74 -14.80 1.64
N ALA A 6 9.62 -14.34 1.09
CA ALA A 6 9.56 -13.59 -0.16
C ALA A 6 8.88 -12.25 0.06
N GLY A 7 9.63 -11.16 -0.04
CA GLY A 7 9.08 -9.81 0.21
C GLY A 7 10.03 -8.70 -0.21
N THR A 8 9.54 -7.46 -0.25
CA THR A 8 10.35 -6.33 -0.72
C THR A 8 10.27 -5.10 0.18
N PRO A 9 9.10 -4.47 0.45
CA PRO A 9 8.99 -3.23 1.19
C PRO A 9 9.04 -3.41 2.71
N GLU A 10 8.90 -2.32 3.42
CA GLU A 10 8.88 -2.26 4.90
C GLU A 10 7.79 -3.14 5.51
N PHE A 11 6.62 -3.20 4.89
CA PHE A 11 5.53 -4.13 5.28
C PHE A 11 6.04 -5.58 5.41
N ALA A 12 6.78 -6.03 4.40
CA ALA A 12 7.35 -7.38 4.39
C ALA A 12 8.47 -7.54 5.42
N ARG A 13 9.32 -6.50 5.60
CA ARG A 13 10.39 -6.54 6.59
C ARG A 13 9.88 -6.81 8.00
N SER A 14 8.74 -6.21 8.37
CA SER A 14 8.11 -6.41 9.69
C SER A 14 7.79 -7.89 9.94
N ALA A 15 7.21 -8.57 8.96
CA ALA A 15 6.92 -10.00 9.05
C ALA A 15 8.20 -10.86 9.09
N LEU A 16 9.22 -10.56 8.26
CA LEU A 16 10.51 -11.24 8.29
C LEU A 16 11.20 -11.10 9.66
N ALA A 17 11.19 -9.90 10.23
CA ALA A 17 11.75 -9.64 11.55
C ALA A 17 11.05 -10.45 12.65
N ALA A 18 9.72 -10.53 12.60
CA ALA A 18 8.94 -11.31 13.55
C ALA A 18 9.24 -12.82 13.45
N LEU A 19 9.32 -13.35 12.23
CA LEU A 19 9.69 -14.77 12.00
C LEU A 19 11.09 -15.09 12.52
N HIS A 20 12.07 -14.21 12.26
CA HIS A 20 13.43 -14.35 12.75
C HIS A 20 13.49 -14.30 14.28
N ALA A 21 12.82 -13.32 14.90
CA ALA A 21 12.77 -13.15 16.35
C ALA A 21 12.06 -14.34 17.06
N ALA A 22 11.09 -14.97 16.40
CA ALA A 22 10.41 -16.16 16.90
C ALA A 22 11.25 -17.45 16.78
N GLY A 23 12.49 -17.37 16.27
CA GLY A 23 13.42 -18.49 16.17
C GLY A 23 13.12 -19.45 15.03
N HIS A 24 12.38 -19.03 13.99
CA HIS A 24 12.26 -19.81 12.76
C HIS A 24 13.60 -19.84 12.02
N ASP A 25 13.92 -20.98 11.42
CA ASP A 25 15.10 -21.13 10.57
C ASP A 25 14.82 -20.49 9.19
N ILE A 26 15.24 -19.24 9.00
CA ILE A 26 15.08 -18.53 7.74
C ILE A 26 16.17 -18.99 6.77
N VAL A 27 15.84 -20.01 6.00
CA VAL A 27 16.78 -20.70 5.09
C VAL A 27 17.02 -19.92 3.80
N GLY A 28 16.25 -18.86 3.54
CA GLY A 28 16.47 -17.96 2.43
C GLY A 28 15.45 -16.86 2.32
N VAL A 29 15.86 -15.78 1.66
CA VAL A 29 15.07 -14.57 1.46
C VAL A 29 15.07 -14.22 -0.02
N LEU A 30 13.87 -14.21 -0.62
CA LEU A 30 13.65 -13.71 -1.97
C LEU A 30 13.19 -12.25 -1.88
N THR A 31 13.85 -11.38 -2.61
CA THR A 31 13.45 -9.96 -2.72
C THR A 31 13.73 -9.44 -4.12
N GLN A 32 13.04 -8.37 -4.53
CA GLN A 32 13.30 -7.77 -5.84
C GLN A 32 14.72 -7.22 -5.92
N PRO A 33 15.31 -7.17 -7.13
CA PRO A 33 16.59 -6.52 -7.37
C PRO A 33 16.61 -5.08 -6.89
N ASP A 34 17.80 -4.59 -6.52
CA ASP A 34 18.02 -3.22 -6.11
C ASP A 34 17.56 -2.26 -7.20
N ARG A 35 16.90 -1.18 -6.81
CA ARG A 35 16.37 -0.18 -7.75
C ARG A 35 16.94 1.19 -7.50
N PRO A 36 17.13 2.00 -8.56
CA PRO A 36 17.48 3.40 -8.40
C PRO A 36 16.43 4.14 -7.58
N ALA A 37 16.84 4.82 -6.51
CA ALA A 37 15.94 5.59 -5.65
C ALA A 37 16.61 6.86 -5.12
N GLY A 38 15.80 7.83 -4.67
CA GLY A 38 16.25 9.08 -4.07
C GLY A 38 16.91 10.05 -5.06
N ARG A 39 17.42 11.16 -4.49
CA ARG A 39 18.18 12.15 -5.28
C ARG A 39 19.52 11.52 -5.73
N GLY A 40 19.77 11.53 -7.04
CA GLY A 40 20.98 10.94 -7.66
C GLY A 40 20.81 9.49 -8.11
N MET A 41 19.60 8.90 -8.04
CA MET A 41 19.27 7.59 -8.64
C MET A 41 20.27 6.47 -8.29
N LYS A 42 20.82 6.47 -7.08
CA LYS A 42 21.69 5.37 -6.60
C LYS A 42 20.86 4.12 -6.35
N LEU A 43 21.45 2.96 -6.66
CA LEU A 43 20.84 1.67 -6.36
C LEU A 43 20.64 1.54 -4.85
N GLN A 44 19.43 1.25 -4.43
CA GLN A 44 19.07 1.03 -3.05
C GLN A 44 18.52 -0.38 -2.86
N ALA A 45 19.05 -1.04 -1.83
CA ALA A 45 18.56 -2.34 -1.38
C ALA A 45 17.15 -2.19 -0.79
N SER A 46 16.30 -3.19 -1.00
CA SER A 46 14.99 -3.26 -0.35
C SER A 46 15.11 -3.35 1.18
N ALA A 47 14.08 -2.94 1.90
CA ALA A 47 14.03 -3.07 3.36
C ALA A 47 14.24 -4.53 3.81
N VAL A 48 13.67 -5.48 3.08
CA VAL A 48 13.86 -6.91 3.31
C VAL A 48 15.32 -7.33 3.11
N LYS A 49 15.98 -6.88 2.02
CA LYS A 49 17.41 -7.18 1.79
C LYS A 49 18.30 -6.61 2.88
N GLN A 50 18.06 -5.37 3.28
CA GLN A 50 18.84 -4.72 4.34
C GLN A 50 18.75 -5.52 5.65
N PHE A 51 17.54 -5.94 6.04
CA PHE A 51 17.35 -6.79 7.21
C PHE A 51 18.06 -8.13 7.06
N ALA A 52 17.89 -8.81 5.92
CA ALA A 52 18.51 -10.10 5.67
C ALA A 52 20.05 -10.03 5.75
N GLN A 53 20.66 -9.01 5.15
CA GLN A 53 22.11 -8.80 5.22
C GLN A 53 22.60 -8.52 6.64
N LEU A 54 21.87 -7.73 7.42
CA LEU A 54 22.21 -7.43 8.81
C LEU A 54 22.26 -8.69 9.67
N HIS A 55 21.40 -9.66 9.38
CA HIS A 55 21.28 -10.92 10.13
C HIS A 55 21.97 -12.13 9.46
N GLY A 56 22.74 -11.89 8.39
CA GLY A 56 23.49 -12.97 7.69
C GLY A 56 22.60 -13.99 6.99
N LEU A 57 21.36 -13.62 6.64
CA LEU A 57 20.40 -14.50 5.96
C LEU A 57 20.73 -14.59 4.46
N PRO A 58 20.63 -15.78 3.83
CA PRO A 58 20.84 -15.92 2.39
C PRO A 58 19.82 -15.13 1.58
N VAL A 59 20.27 -14.36 0.60
CA VAL A 59 19.43 -13.50 -0.25
C VAL A 59 19.50 -13.93 -1.70
N VAL A 60 18.36 -14.09 -2.34
CA VAL A 60 18.20 -14.33 -3.78
C VAL A 60 17.39 -13.20 -4.39
N GLN A 61 17.93 -12.60 -5.45
CA GLN A 61 17.28 -11.50 -6.20
C GLN A 61 17.16 -11.91 -7.67
N ALA A 62 15.94 -12.21 -8.11
CA ALA A 62 15.65 -12.49 -9.50
C ALA A 62 14.71 -11.42 -10.06
N HIS A 63 14.90 -11.01 -11.31
CA HIS A 63 14.01 -10.11 -12.02
C HIS A 63 12.68 -10.78 -12.39
N SER A 64 12.70 -12.09 -12.54
CA SER A 64 11.52 -12.91 -12.83
C SER A 64 11.78 -14.36 -12.42
N LEU A 65 10.71 -15.07 -12.03
CA LEU A 65 10.74 -16.51 -11.74
C LEU A 65 10.12 -17.34 -12.88
N LYS A 66 9.76 -16.71 -14.01
CA LYS A 66 9.25 -17.41 -15.20
C LYS A 66 10.42 -18.05 -15.96
N LEU A 67 10.40 -19.39 -16.09
CA LEU A 67 11.47 -20.16 -16.75
C LEU A 67 11.59 -19.87 -18.26
N ASP A 68 10.47 -19.49 -18.87
CA ASP A 68 10.34 -19.09 -20.28
C ASP A 68 10.26 -17.57 -20.48
N GLY A 69 10.59 -16.80 -19.45
CA GLY A 69 10.49 -15.34 -19.44
C GLY A 69 11.74 -14.65 -20.01
N LYS A 70 11.84 -13.36 -19.73
CA LYS A 70 12.98 -12.51 -20.17
C LYS A 70 14.31 -12.86 -19.48
N TYR A 71 14.26 -13.47 -18.30
CA TYR A 71 15.43 -13.76 -17.46
C TYR A 71 15.46 -15.25 -17.07
N PRO A 72 15.58 -16.18 -18.06
CA PRO A 72 15.44 -17.60 -17.80
C PRO A 72 16.58 -18.16 -16.93
N GLU A 73 17.81 -17.67 -17.08
CA GLU A 73 18.96 -18.10 -16.29
C GLU A 73 18.77 -17.84 -14.79
N GLU A 74 18.28 -16.62 -14.45
CA GLU A 74 17.98 -16.27 -13.06
C GLU A 74 16.86 -17.15 -12.48
N ALA A 75 15.83 -17.43 -13.28
CA ALA A 75 14.71 -18.28 -12.89
C ALA A 75 15.15 -19.74 -12.68
N HIS A 76 16.03 -20.28 -13.52
CA HIS A 76 16.61 -21.61 -13.37
C HIS A 76 17.50 -21.70 -12.12
N ALA A 77 18.38 -20.73 -11.91
CA ALA A 77 19.21 -20.66 -10.71
C ALA A 77 18.37 -20.58 -9.43
N ALA A 78 17.29 -19.78 -9.44
CA ALA A 78 16.35 -19.72 -8.32
C ALA A 78 15.63 -21.05 -8.10
N LYS A 79 15.28 -21.77 -9.16
CA LYS A 79 14.65 -23.09 -9.07
C LYS A 79 15.58 -24.15 -8.45
N GLU A 80 16.82 -24.20 -8.90
CA GLU A 80 17.83 -25.10 -8.32
C GLU A 80 18.04 -24.81 -6.84
N TRP A 81 18.19 -23.53 -6.50
CA TRP A 81 18.35 -23.10 -5.12
C TRP A 81 17.14 -23.49 -4.25
N LEU A 82 15.90 -23.21 -4.70
CA LEU A 82 14.68 -23.59 -3.97
C LEU A 82 14.58 -25.11 -3.74
N THR A 83 14.99 -25.91 -4.71
CA THR A 83 14.99 -27.38 -4.59
C THR A 83 16.00 -27.86 -3.53
N GLN A 84 17.16 -27.21 -3.46
CA GLN A 84 18.22 -27.58 -2.50
C GLN A 84 17.87 -27.18 -1.07
N VAL A 85 17.17 -26.07 -0.89
CA VAL A 85 16.88 -25.49 0.43
C VAL A 85 15.88 -26.35 1.22
N GLN A 86 14.99 -27.10 0.57
CA GLN A 86 13.99 -27.97 1.21
C GLN A 86 13.23 -27.28 2.35
N ALA A 87 12.57 -26.16 2.05
CA ALA A 87 11.81 -25.41 3.03
C ALA A 87 10.50 -26.11 3.40
N ASP A 88 10.06 -25.91 4.64
CA ASP A 88 8.74 -26.34 5.08
C ASP A 88 7.64 -25.47 4.48
N VAL A 89 7.86 -24.16 4.45
CA VAL A 89 6.87 -23.15 3.99
C VAL A 89 7.58 -21.95 3.37
N MET A 90 6.93 -21.32 2.42
CA MET A 90 7.30 -19.98 1.96
C MET A 90 6.30 -18.95 2.48
N VAL A 91 6.78 -17.94 3.18
CA VAL A 91 5.97 -16.78 3.59
C VAL A 91 6.17 -15.65 2.60
N VAL A 92 5.09 -15.13 2.06
CA VAL A 92 5.09 -14.09 1.04
C VAL A 92 4.41 -12.84 1.59
N ALA A 93 5.03 -11.68 1.42
CA ALA A 93 4.44 -10.39 1.76
C ALA A 93 4.93 -9.32 0.78
N ALA A 94 4.03 -8.75 -0.02
CA ALA A 94 4.34 -7.68 -0.97
C ALA A 94 5.65 -7.94 -1.77
N TYR A 95 5.84 -9.14 -2.28
CA TYR A 95 7.04 -9.52 -3.04
C TYR A 95 7.10 -8.81 -4.39
N GLY A 96 5.96 -8.70 -5.05
CA GLY A 96 5.80 -7.94 -6.29
C GLY A 96 6.28 -8.67 -7.56
N LEU A 97 6.52 -9.97 -7.49
CA LEU A 97 6.69 -10.86 -8.65
C LEU A 97 5.62 -11.95 -8.65
N ILE A 98 5.26 -12.40 -9.85
CA ILE A 98 4.40 -13.57 -10.03
C ILE A 98 5.17 -14.81 -9.63
N LEU A 99 4.56 -15.65 -8.78
CA LEU A 99 5.08 -16.95 -8.41
C LEU A 99 4.49 -18.02 -9.34
N PRO A 100 5.29 -18.62 -10.25
CA PRO A 100 4.83 -19.71 -11.08
C PRO A 100 4.55 -20.98 -10.25
N GLN A 101 3.79 -21.93 -10.82
CA GLN A 101 3.36 -23.14 -10.11
C GLN A 101 4.53 -23.89 -9.45
N TRP A 102 5.67 -24.00 -10.12
CA TRP A 102 6.84 -24.68 -9.57
C TRP A 102 7.40 -24.02 -8.28
N VAL A 103 7.16 -22.73 -8.07
CA VAL A 103 7.50 -22.04 -6.81
C VAL A 103 6.46 -22.36 -5.74
N LEU A 104 5.18 -22.35 -6.12
CA LEU A 104 4.07 -22.62 -5.19
C LEU A 104 4.15 -24.05 -4.63
N ASP A 105 4.62 -24.99 -5.43
CA ASP A 105 4.76 -26.40 -5.09
C ASP A 105 6.10 -26.75 -4.39
N ALA A 106 7.05 -25.83 -4.36
CA ALA A 106 8.41 -26.14 -3.84
C ALA A 106 8.43 -26.37 -2.32
N PRO A 107 7.75 -25.56 -1.45
CA PRO A 107 7.74 -25.80 -0.03
C PRO A 107 6.72 -26.89 0.36
N ARG A 108 7.05 -27.68 1.38
CA ARG A 108 6.19 -28.78 1.85
C ARG A 108 4.75 -28.37 2.17
N TYR A 109 4.55 -27.20 2.79
CA TYR A 109 3.24 -26.65 3.15
C TYR A 109 2.81 -25.52 2.19
N GLY A 110 3.48 -25.41 1.03
CA GLY A 110 3.20 -24.39 0.02
C GLY A 110 3.57 -22.97 0.44
N CYS A 111 2.95 -22.00 -0.21
CA CYS A 111 3.22 -20.57 -0.01
C CYS A 111 2.06 -19.90 0.73
N LEU A 112 2.35 -19.17 1.79
CA LEU A 112 1.38 -18.38 2.57
C LEU A 112 1.59 -16.90 2.30
N ASN A 113 0.55 -16.19 1.89
CA ASN A 113 0.61 -14.74 1.68
C ASN A 113 -0.01 -13.98 2.85
N ILE A 114 0.66 -12.92 3.27
CA ILE A 114 0.13 -11.91 4.19
C ILE A 114 -0.53 -10.83 3.33
N HIS A 115 -1.85 -10.91 3.18
CA HIS A 115 -2.60 -9.97 2.36
C HIS A 115 -3.27 -8.89 3.23
N ALA A 116 -3.03 -7.61 2.88
CA ALA A 116 -3.47 -6.47 3.68
C ALA A 116 -4.92 -6.06 3.39
N SER A 117 -5.84 -7.02 3.37
CA SER A 117 -7.29 -6.80 3.34
C SER A 117 -8.05 -8.00 3.92
N LEU A 118 -9.35 -7.84 4.14
CA LEU A 118 -10.28 -8.93 4.41
C LEU A 118 -10.76 -9.50 3.07
N LEU A 119 -10.16 -10.61 2.63
CA LEU A 119 -10.55 -11.25 1.38
C LEU A 119 -11.99 -11.80 1.45
N PRO A 120 -12.76 -11.78 0.36
CA PRO A 120 -12.32 -11.56 -1.03
C PRO A 120 -12.29 -10.07 -1.46
N ARG A 121 -12.48 -9.12 -0.55
CA ARG A 121 -12.41 -7.70 -0.86
C ARG A 121 -10.96 -7.26 -1.04
N TRP A 122 -10.72 -6.45 -2.07
CA TRP A 122 -9.42 -5.83 -2.37
C TRP A 122 -8.30 -6.82 -2.73
N ARG A 123 -8.58 -7.82 -3.57
CA ARG A 123 -7.54 -8.62 -4.23
C ARG A 123 -6.62 -7.71 -5.05
N GLY A 124 -5.31 -7.92 -5.03
CA GLY A 124 -4.36 -7.20 -5.87
C GLY A 124 -3.36 -6.31 -5.12
N ALA A 125 -2.82 -5.31 -5.82
CA ALA A 125 -1.56 -4.68 -5.45
C ALA A 125 -1.65 -3.56 -4.40
N ALA A 126 -2.83 -2.93 -4.19
CA ALA A 126 -2.96 -1.72 -3.37
C ALA A 126 -4.18 -1.75 -2.42
N PRO A 127 -4.39 -2.84 -1.67
CA PRO A 127 -5.60 -3.00 -0.84
C PRO A 127 -5.76 -1.87 0.19
N ILE A 128 -4.67 -1.43 0.83
CA ILE A 128 -4.70 -0.38 1.86
C ILE A 128 -5.21 0.96 1.28
N HIS A 129 -4.65 1.38 0.14
CA HIS A 129 -5.07 2.62 -0.52
C HIS A 129 -6.54 2.57 -0.92
N ARG A 130 -6.96 1.47 -1.56
CA ARG A 130 -8.32 1.32 -2.10
C ARG A 130 -9.37 1.22 -1.00
N ALA A 131 -9.05 0.64 0.16
CA ALA A 131 -9.95 0.62 1.30
C ALA A 131 -10.22 2.03 1.84
N ILE A 132 -9.18 2.86 2.02
CA ILE A 132 -9.35 4.25 2.47
C ILE A 132 -10.06 5.09 1.40
N GLU A 133 -9.67 4.95 0.13
CA GLU A 133 -10.28 5.68 -1.00
C GLU A 133 -11.78 5.41 -1.13
N ALA A 134 -12.19 4.16 -0.91
CA ALA A 134 -13.59 3.76 -0.95
C ALA A 134 -14.39 4.18 0.30
N GLY A 135 -13.72 4.68 1.34
CA GLY A 135 -14.36 5.07 2.59
C GLY A 135 -14.75 3.89 3.47
N ASP A 136 -14.06 2.76 3.33
CA ASP A 136 -14.27 1.61 4.21
C ASP A 136 -13.97 2.03 5.66
N THR A 137 -14.79 1.57 6.60
CA THR A 137 -14.61 1.82 8.04
C THR A 137 -13.77 0.75 8.72
N GLN A 138 -13.52 -0.35 8.03
CA GLN A 138 -12.69 -1.46 8.49
C GLN A 138 -11.98 -2.12 7.31
N THR A 139 -10.84 -2.69 7.59
CA THR A 139 -10.06 -3.58 6.74
C THR A 139 -9.46 -4.66 7.63
N GLY A 140 -8.37 -5.27 7.25
CA GLY A 140 -7.68 -6.26 8.08
C GLY A 140 -6.53 -6.92 7.35
N VAL A 141 -6.14 -8.05 7.86
CA VAL A 141 -5.17 -8.94 7.24
C VAL A 141 -5.79 -10.31 7.05
N THR A 142 -5.56 -10.90 5.89
CA THR A 142 -5.86 -12.31 5.62
C THR A 142 -4.55 -13.06 5.39
N ILE A 143 -4.29 -14.13 6.15
CA ILE A 143 -3.28 -15.13 5.81
C ILE A 143 -3.94 -16.15 4.90
N MET A 144 -3.45 -16.27 3.67
CA MET A 144 -4.03 -17.15 2.68
C MET A 144 -3.00 -18.13 2.10
N GLN A 145 -3.45 -19.34 1.74
CA GLN A 145 -2.70 -20.27 0.93
C GLN A 145 -2.68 -19.74 -0.52
N MET A 146 -1.50 -19.58 -1.10
CA MET A 146 -1.39 -19.08 -2.47
C MET A 146 -1.73 -20.17 -3.50
N ASP A 147 -2.40 -19.73 -4.56
CA ASP A 147 -2.63 -20.48 -5.79
C ASP A 147 -2.11 -19.68 -7.00
N ALA A 148 -2.36 -20.17 -8.21
CA ALA A 148 -1.93 -19.52 -9.45
C ALA A 148 -2.71 -18.23 -9.79
N GLY A 149 -3.83 -17.97 -9.09
CA GLY A 149 -4.66 -16.79 -9.30
C GLY A 149 -4.15 -15.56 -8.54
N LEU A 150 -4.75 -14.41 -8.84
CA LEU A 150 -4.44 -13.17 -8.14
C LEU A 150 -5.24 -13.11 -6.82
N ASP A 151 -4.58 -13.47 -5.73
CA ASP A 151 -5.14 -13.48 -4.37
C ASP A 151 -6.47 -14.26 -4.26
N THR A 152 -6.54 -15.41 -4.96
CA THR A 152 -7.74 -16.25 -5.04
C THR A 152 -7.70 -17.46 -4.11
N GLY A 153 -6.55 -17.76 -3.53
CA GLY A 153 -6.34 -18.95 -2.72
C GLY A 153 -7.14 -18.95 -1.42
N ASP A 154 -7.18 -20.12 -0.79
CA ASP A 154 -8.00 -20.35 0.40
C ASP A 154 -7.46 -19.56 1.62
N MET A 155 -8.38 -19.01 2.40
CA MET A 155 -8.08 -18.23 3.61
C MET A 155 -7.77 -19.18 4.78
N LEU A 156 -6.73 -18.88 5.54
CA LEU A 156 -6.35 -19.63 6.75
C LEU A 156 -6.70 -18.87 8.03
N LEU A 157 -6.44 -17.57 8.08
CA LEU A 157 -6.75 -16.69 9.21
C LEU A 157 -7.16 -15.32 8.69
N GLU A 158 -8.08 -14.67 9.37
CA GLU A 158 -8.45 -13.29 9.16
C GLU A 158 -8.50 -12.53 10.47
N GLU A 159 -8.09 -11.27 10.46
CA GLU A 159 -8.23 -10.38 11.60
C GLU A 159 -8.56 -8.97 11.14
N VAL A 160 -9.59 -8.39 11.78
CA VAL A 160 -10.15 -7.08 11.43
C VAL A 160 -9.32 -5.96 12.04
N CYS A 161 -9.11 -4.89 11.29
CA CYS A 161 -8.51 -3.63 11.71
C CYS A 161 -9.46 -2.47 11.38
N ALA A 162 -9.84 -1.66 12.36
CA ALA A 162 -10.65 -0.48 12.12
C ALA A 162 -9.85 0.60 11.37
N ILE A 163 -10.50 1.27 10.43
CA ILE A 163 -9.97 2.45 9.73
C ILE A 163 -10.57 3.69 10.39
N SER A 164 -9.74 4.48 11.06
CA SER A 164 -10.18 5.74 11.68
C SER A 164 -10.33 6.86 10.65
N ALA A 165 -11.06 7.91 11.02
CA ALA A 165 -11.21 9.10 10.18
C ALA A 165 -9.88 9.83 9.91
N LEU A 166 -8.85 9.59 10.71
CA LEU A 166 -7.53 10.20 10.60
C LEU A 166 -6.49 9.27 9.94
N ASP A 167 -6.83 8.01 9.69
CA ASP A 167 -5.87 7.10 9.07
C ASP A 167 -5.55 7.51 7.64
N THR A 168 -4.27 7.57 7.37
CA THR A 168 -3.70 7.63 6.02
C THR A 168 -3.23 6.24 5.59
N THR A 169 -2.87 6.09 4.33
CA THR A 169 -2.23 4.84 3.88
C THR A 169 -0.95 4.54 4.68
N ALA A 170 -0.18 5.56 5.07
CA ALA A 170 1.02 5.33 5.89
C ALA A 170 0.67 4.78 7.27
N SER A 171 -0.25 5.40 8.01
CA SER A 171 -0.60 4.94 9.37
C SER A 171 -1.28 3.57 9.36
N LEU A 172 -2.16 3.33 8.39
CA LEU A 172 -2.85 2.04 8.25
C LEU A 172 -1.89 0.93 7.81
N HIS A 173 -0.93 1.25 6.94
CA HIS A 173 0.15 0.33 6.55
C HIS A 173 0.92 -0.19 7.77
N ASP A 174 1.30 0.70 8.70
CA ASP A 174 2.06 0.31 9.89
C ASP A 174 1.24 -0.59 10.81
N LYS A 175 -0.04 -0.26 11.03
CA LYS A 175 -0.97 -1.11 11.80
C LYS A 175 -1.11 -2.51 11.18
N LEU A 176 -1.31 -2.58 9.86
CA LEU A 176 -1.50 -3.85 9.16
C LEU A 176 -0.19 -4.65 9.02
N ALA A 177 0.96 -3.99 8.98
CA ALA A 177 2.26 -4.66 8.99
C ALA A 177 2.52 -5.37 10.34
N GLU A 178 2.21 -4.73 11.45
CA GLU A 178 2.30 -5.32 12.79
C GLU A 178 1.30 -6.47 12.96
N LEU A 179 0.04 -6.26 12.54
CA LEU A 179 -0.99 -7.28 12.59
C LEU A 179 -0.62 -8.50 11.74
N GLY A 180 -0.15 -8.29 10.50
CA GLY A 180 0.28 -9.35 9.59
C GLY A 180 1.47 -10.15 10.13
N ALA A 181 2.42 -9.48 10.78
CA ALA A 181 3.55 -10.12 11.45
C ALA A 181 3.10 -11.03 12.61
N HIS A 182 2.12 -10.59 13.41
CA HIS A 182 1.53 -11.41 14.47
C HIS A 182 0.76 -12.61 13.89
N MET A 183 -0.07 -12.37 12.89
CA MET A 183 -0.93 -13.39 12.30
C MET A 183 -0.16 -14.49 11.59
N ILE A 184 0.96 -14.17 10.92
CA ILE A 184 1.77 -15.22 10.26
C ILE A 184 2.41 -16.15 11.27
N LEU A 185 2.86 -15.67 12.42
CA LEU A 185 3.37 -16.53 13.49
C LEU A 185 2.29 -17.47 14.02
N LYS A 186 1.07 -16.95 14.21
CA LYS A 186 -0.10 -17.74 14.60
C LYS A 186 -0.46 -18.80 13.54
N ALA A 187 -0.40 -18.45 12.25
CA ALA A 187 -0.62 -19.39 11.17
C ALA A 187 0.43 -20.51 11.20
N LEU A 188 1.71 -20.16 11.31
CA LEU A 188 2.80 -21.16 11.30
C LEU A 188 2.76 -22.10 12.52
N SER A 189 2.22 -21.67 13.65
CA SER A 189 2.00 -22.55 14.80
C SER A 189 1.01 -23.69 14.51
N GLN A 190 0.18 -23.54 13.48
CA GLN A 190 -0.80 -24.53 13.02
C GLN A 190 -0.35 -25.30 11.77
N ALA A 191 0.93 -25.17 11.39
CA ALA A 191 1.46 -25.82 10.18
C ALA A 191 1.25 -27.35 10.23
N GLY A 192 0.75 -27.89 9.14
CA GLY A 192 0.33 -29.30 9.05
C GLY A 192 -1.10 -29.57 9.53
N HIS A 193 -1.78 -28.59 10.14
CA HIS A 193 -3.16 -28.68 10.61
C HIS A 193 -4.02 -27.51 10.10
N PHE A 194 -3.61 -26.89 9.00
CA PHE A 194 -4.39 -25.81 8.38
C PHE A 194 -5.82 -26.25 8.07
N LYS A 195 -6.76 -25.35 8.29
CA LYS A 195 -8.17 -25.52 7.90
C LYS A 195 -8.50 -24.45 6.86
N PRO A 196 -8.13 -24.66 5.58
CA PRO A 196 -8.38 -23.69 4.53
C PRO A 196 -9.87 -23.47 4.31
N VAL A 197 -10.27 -22.23 4.19
CA VAL A 197 -11.65 -21.82 3.87
C VAL A 197 -11.64 -21.14 2.51
N LYS A 198 -12.44 -21.65 1.58
CA LYS A 198 -12.58 -21.03 0.27
C LYS A 198 -13.12 -19.63 0.37
N GLN A 199 -12.56 -18.73 -0.41
CA GLN A 199 -13.09 -17.38 -0.51
C GLN A 199 -14.50 -17.41 -1.12
N PRO A 200 -15.47 -16.65 -0.57
CA PRO A 200 -16.80 -16.53 -1.16
C PRO A 200 -16.73 -15.84 -2.54
N PHE A 201 -17.68 -16.15 -3.41
CA PHE A 201 -17.79 -15.48 -4.71
C PHE A 201 -18.36 -14.06 -4.58
N GLU A 202 -19.19 -13.84 -3.57
CA GLU A 202 -19.76 -12.52 -3.27
C GLU A 202 -18.73 -11.63 -2.59
N GLY A 203 -18.79 -10.31 -2.86
CA GLY A 203 -17.90 -9.32 -2.25
C GLY A 203 -16.52 -9.23 -2.88
N VAL A 204 -16.23 -9.97 -3.95
CA VAL A 204 -14.93 -9.86 -4.65
C VAL A 204 -14.77 -8.47 -5.25
N THR A 205 -13.71 -7.80 -4.86
CA THR A 205 -13.26 -6.53 -5.45
C THR A 205 -11.75 -6.55 -5.70
N TYR A 206 -11.29 -5.64 -6.57
CA TYR A 206 -9.89 -5.58 -6.96
C TYR A 206 -9.25 -4.24 -6.61
N ALA A 207 -8.08 -4.30 -6.00
CA ALA A 207 -7.24 -3.17 -5.63
C ALA A 207 -6.11 -3.00 -6.65
N ARG A 208 -6.41 -2.28 -7.75
CA ARG A 208 -5.42 -1.96 -8.78
C ARG A 208 -4.30 -1.11 -8.18
N LYS A 209 -3.07 -1.30 -8.70
CA LYS A 209 -1.92 -0.49 -8.35
C LYS A 209 -2.24 1.00 -8.49
N ILE A 210 -1.73 1.80 -7.56
CA ILE A 210 -1.85 3.26 -7.61
C ILE A 210 -0.85 3.82 -8.61
N GLU A 211 -1.33 4.69 -9.48
CA GLU A 211 -0.52 5.36 -10.49
C GLU A 211 -0.36 6.85 -10.17
N LYS A 212 0.75 7.44 -10.60
CA LYS A 212 1.00 8.88 -10.40
C LYS A 212 -0.06 9.78 -11.06
N ALA A 213 -0.63 9.31 -12.15
CA ALA A 213 -1.69 10.04 -12.87
C ALA A 213 -2.98 10.21 -12.04
N GLU A 214 -3.17 9.39 -11.00
CA GLU A 214 -4.33 9.52 -10.11
C GLU A 214 -4.22 10.68 -9.09
N ALA A 215 -3.06 11.37 -9.06
CA ALA A 215 -2.78 12.41 -8.05
C ALA A 215 -3.64 13.69 -8.20
N GLY A 216 -4.13 14.00 -9.39
CA GLY A 216 -4.92 15.22 -9.63
C GLY A 216 -6.23 15.22 -8.85
N ILE A 217 -6.56 16.36 -8.22
CA ILE A 217 -7.87 16.55 -7.59
C ILE A 217 -8.88 16.91 -8.67
N ASP A 218 -9.89 16.06 -8.81
CA ASP A 218 -11.08 16.36 -9.62
C ASP A 218 -12.14 17.05 -8.73
N TRP A 219 -12.17 18.36 -8.76
CA TRP A 219 -13.05 19.17 -7.93
C TRP A 219 -14.54 18.96 -8.19
N THR A 220 -14.91 18.28 -9.29
CA THR A 220 -16.32 17.95 -9.59
C THR A 220 -16.87 16.85 -8.68
N GLN A 221 -15.99 16.11 -7.99
CA GLN A 221 -16.39 15.10 -7.03
C GLN A 221 -16.86 15.69 -5.70
N ALA A 222 -17.54 14.87 -4.89
CA ALA A 222 -17.94 15.28 -3.54
C ALA A 222 -16.73 15.50 -2.62
N ALA A 223 -16.79 16.50 -1.75
CA ALA A 223 -15.73 16.81 -0.79
C ALA A 223 -15.35 15.62 0.09
N GLN A 224 -16.33 14.80 0.48
CA GLN A 224 -16.08 13.57 1.25
C GLN A 224 -15.19 12.56 0.50
N VAL A 225 -15.46 12.35 -0.78
CA VAL A 225 -14.65 11.47 -1.64
C VAL A 225 -13.22 12.01 -1.77
N LEU A 226 -13.09 13.32 -1.98
CA LEU A 226 -11.78 13.97 -2.09
C LEU A 226 -10.99 13.89 -0.77
N ALA A 227 -11.65 14.07 0.38
CA ALA A 227 -11.02 13.92 1.68
C ALA A 227 -10.52 12.47 1.92
N GLN A 228 -11.26 11.47 1.47
CA GLN A 228 -10.82 10.06 1.49
C GLN A 228 -9.61 9.85 0.60
N ARG A 229 -9.62 10.38 -0.63
CA ARG A 229 -8.49 10.27 -1.58
C ARG A 229 -7.23 10.96 -1.06
N VAL A 230 -7.35 12.12 -0.40
CA VAL A 230 -6.20 12.80 0.22
C VAL A 230 -5.53 11.87 1.24
N ARG A 231 -6.30 11.21 2.09
CA ARG A 231 -5.76 10.24 3.07
C ARG A 231 -5.23 8.96 2.42
N ALA A 232 -5.95 8.43 1.43
CA ALA A 232 -5.56 7.23 0.70
C ALA A 232 -4.24 7.41 -0.04
N PHE A 233 -3.93 8.61 -0.51
CA PHE A 233 -2.76 8.89 -1.32
C PHE A 233 -1.59 9.53 -0.54
N ASP A 234 -1.66 9.57 0.76
CA ASP A 234 -0.53 9.92 1.63
C ASP A 234 0.19 8.64 2.11
N PRO A 235 1.46 8.41 1.79
CA PRO A 235 2.45 9.35 1.23
C PRO A 235 2.60 9.32 -0.30
N PHE A 236 1.93 8.42 -1.00
CA PHE A 236 2.09 8.26 -2.44
C PHE A 236 0.73 8.05 -3.13
N PRO A 237 0.49 8.73 -4.26
CA PRO A 237 1.37 9.70 -4.94
C PRO A 237 1.34 11.11 -4.31
N GLY A 238 0.46 11.37 -3.35
CA GLY A 238 0.09 12.67 -2.81
C GLY A 238 -0.84 13.43 -3.76
N MET A 239 -1.99 13.88 -3.25
CA MET A 239 -2.94 14.62 -4.08
C MET A 239 -2.36 15.97 -4.50
N THR A 240 -2.69 16.41 -5.70
CA THR A 240 -2.21 17.66 -6.28
C THR A 240 -3.36 18.54 -6.74
N ALA A 241 -3.24 19.84 -6.48
CA ALA A 241 -4.15 20.88 -6.95
C ALA A 241 -3.33 21.93 -7.71
N GLN A 242 -3.86 22.46 -8.83
CA GLN A 242 -3.19 23.47 -9.62
C GLN A 242 -3.96 24.78 -9.57
N LEU A 243 -3.28 25.86 -9.15
CA LEU A 243 -3.82 27.22 -9.16
C LEU A 243 -2.95 28.09 -10.07
N GLY A 244 -3.45 28.45 -11.22
CA GLY A 244 -2.66 29.12 -12.26
C GLY A 244 -1.44 28.28 -12.64
N ALA A 245 -0.22 28.82 -12.43
CA ALA A 245 1.04 28.11 -12.70
C ALA A 245 1.56 27.33 -11.48
N GLU A 246 0.93 27.43 -10.31
CA GLU A 246 1.41 26.83 -9.08
C GLU A 246 0.79 25.43 -8.88
N LEU A 247 1.66 24.41 -8.75
CA LEU A 247 1.25 23.06 -8.37
C LEU A 247 1.44 22.88 -6.87
N ILE A 248 0.35 22.60 -6.17
CA ILE A 248 0.30 22.47 -4.71
C ILE A 248 -0.03 21.01 -4.37
N LYS A 249 0.73 20.40 -3.49
CA LYS A 249 0.36 19.10 -2.91
C LYS A 249 -0.54 19.31 -1.70
N VAL A 250 -1.57 18.48 -1.62
CA VAL A 250 -2.52 18.44 -0.51
C VAL A 250 -2.29 17.16 0.27
N TRP A 251 -1.94 17.30 1.56
CA TRP A 251 -1.60 16.18 2.43
C TRP A 251 -2.65 15.90 3.51
N GLN A 252 -3.36 16.95 3.94
CA GLN A 252 -4.50 16.80 4.83
C GLN A 252 -5.65 17.69 4.40
N ALA A 253 -6.84 17.13 4.44
CA ALA A 253 -8.08 17.84 4.17
C ALA A 253 -9.24 17.12 4.86
N HIS A 254 -10.31 17.85 5.11
CA HIS A 254 -11.57 17.28 5.56
C HIS A 254 -12.75 17.92 4.84
N ALA A 255 -13.82 17.15 4.70
CA ALA A 255 -15.06 17.66 4.13
C ALA A 255 -15.84 18.45 5.17
N GLU A 256 -16.37 19.61 4.77
CA GLU A 256 -17.34 20.38 5.55
C GLU A 256 -18.73 20.20 4.94
N THR A 257 -19.71 19.96 5.80
CA THR A 257 -21.12 19.73 5.39
C THR A 257 -21.90 21.01 5.16
N THR A 258 -21.22 22.11 4.88
CA THR A 258 -21.91 23.36 4.60
C THR A 258 -22.81 23.18 3.38
N PRO A 259 -24.11 23.49 3.45
CA PRO A 259 -24.97 23.45 2.30
C PRO A 259 -24.33 24.27 1.18
N ARG A 260 -24.26 23.72 -0.03
CA ARG A 260 -23.83 24.45 -1.21
C ARG A 260 -24.68 25.73 -1.27
N SER A 261 -24.03 26.86 -1.06
CA SER A 261 -24.68 28.13 -1.43
C SER A 261 -24.84 28.08 -2.95
N ASP A 262 -26.06 28.08 -3.43
CA ASP A 262 -26.38 28.19 -4.88
C ASP A 262 -25.82 29.47 -5.53
N THR A 263 -25.10 30.26 -4.74
CA THR A 263 -24.52 31.54 -5.10
C THR A 263 -23.04 31.50 -5.48
N ASN A 264 -22.41 30.29 -5.62
CA ASN A 264 -21.03 30.24 -6.12
C ASN A 264 -21.01 30.29 -7.66
N PRO A 265 -20.79 31.45 -8.29
CA PRO A 265 -20.91 31.62 -9.73
C PRO A 265 -19.81 30.88 -10.51
N ASN A 266 -18.70 30.50 -9.85
CA ASN A 266 -17.52 29.94 -10.47
C ASN A 266 -17.46 28.41 -10.42
N GLY A 267 -18.38 27.73 -9.70
CA GLY A 267 -18.51 26.29 -9.67
C GLY A 267 -17.41 25.55 -8.86
N PRO A 268 -17.25 24.21 -9.07
CA PRO A 268 -16.25 23.40 -8.41
C PRO A 268 -14.81 23.90 -8.66
N GLY A 269 -13.94 23.79 -7.66
CA GLY A 269 -12.57 24.30 -7.72
C GLY A 269 -12.42 25.72 -7.21
N THR A 270 -13.53 26.45 -6.98
CA THR A 270 -13.47 27.84 -6.49
C THR A 270 -12.95 27.90 -5.06
N LEU A 271 -11.94 28.75 -4.84
CA LEU A 271 -11.40 29.08 -3.51
C LEU A 271 -12.39 30.01 -2.81
N LEU A 272 -13.07 29.48 -1.80
CA LEU A 272 -14.14 30.20 -1.07
C LEU A 272 -13.60 31.03 0.07
N SER A 273 -12.52 30.60 0.71
CA SER A 273 -11.86 31.37 1.76
C SER A 273 -10.41 30.95 1.94
N VAL A 274 -9.60 31.92 2.38
CA VAL A 274 -8.17 31.74 2.71
C VAL A 274 -7.98 32.17 4.15
N GLY A 275 -7.61 31.21 5.01
CA GLY A 275 -7.41 31.52 6.43
C GLY A 275 -6.46 30.56 7.12
N PRO A 276 -6.05 30.89 8.37
CA PRO A 276 -5.14 30.06 9.15
C PRO A 276 -5.74 28.69 9.53
N ASP A 277 -7.08 28.57 9.47
CA ASP A 277 -7.79 27.33 9.81
C ASP A 277 -8.00 26.43 8.58
N GLY A 278 -7.79 26.94 7.35
CA GLY A 278 -7.94 26.17 6.13
C GLY A 278 -8.06 27.02 4.88
N LEU A 279 -7.74 26.38 3.75
CA LEU A 279 -8.19 26.85 2.43
C LEU A 279 -9.47 26.09 2.09
N ARG A 280 -10.58 26.80 1.95
CA ARG A 280 -11.87 26.17 1.63
C ARG A 280 -12.12 26.24 0.14
N VAL A 281 -12.34 25.09 -0.47
CA VAL A 281 -12.54 24.96 -1.92
C VAL A 281 -13.89 24.30 -2.18
N ALA A 282 -14.67 24.91 -3.07
CA ALA A 282 -15.95 24.35 -3.52
C ALA A 282 -15.72 23.04 -4.29
N CYS A 283 -16.53 22.05 -4.00
CA CYS A 283 -16.53 20.76 -4.70
C CYS A 283 -17.84 20.54 -5.46
N GLY A 284 -17.96 19.44 -6.19
CA GLY A 284 -19.23 19.07 -6.82
C GLY A 284 -20.35 18.96 -5.80
N GLU A 285 -20.03 18.47 -4.60
CA GLU A 285 -20.90 18.47 -3.43
C GLU A 285 -20.06 18.81 -2.19
N GLY A 286 -20.52 19.79 -1.40
CA GLY A 286 -19.84 20.24 -0.19
C GLY A 286 -18.58 21.07 -0.44
N VAL A 287 -17.81 21.26 0.61
CA VAL A 287 -16.60 22.08 0.64
C VAL A 287 -15.44 21.24 1.18
N LEU A 288 -14.31 21.28 0.51
CA LEU A 288 -13.08 20.64 0.99
C LEU A 288 -12.21 21.69 1.70
N CYS A 289 -11.95 21.48 2.99
CA CYS A 289 -11.05 22.30 3.79
C CYS A 289 -9.65 21.70 3.79
N LEU A 290 -8.69 22.38 3.16
CA LEU A 290 -7.30 21.94 3.05
C LEU A 290 -6.50 22.45 4.27
N THR A 291 -5.87 21.56 5.02
CA THR A 291 -5.21 21.89 6.30
C THR A 291 -3.71 21.65 6.34
N GLN A 292 -3.17 20.81 5.44
CA GLN A 292 -1.73 20.63 5.28
C GLN A 292 -1.35 20.60 3.80
N LEU A 293 -0.42 21.47 3.43
CA LEU A 293 -0.11 21.77 2.03
C LEU A 293 1.42 21.80 1.80
N GLN A 294 1.81 21.72 0.54
CA GLN A 294 3.22 21.78 0.15
C GLN A 294 3.36 22.37 -1.25
N ASN A 295 4.14 23.44 -1.39
CA ASN A 295 4.57 23.96 -2.69
C ASN A 295 5.59 23.03 -3.36
N ALA A 296 5.70 23.10 -4.68
CA ALA A 296 6.71 22.36 -5.44
C ALA A 296 8.12 22.61 -4.87
N GLY A 297 8.84 21.53 -4.54
CA GLY A 297 10.18 21.61 -3.95
C GLY A 297 10.25 22.06 -2.48
N GLY A 298 9.12 22.43 -1.87
CA GLY A 298 9.02 22.88 -0.49
C GLY A 298 8.87 21.75 0.53
N LYS A 299 8.52 22.11 1.76
CA LYS A 299 8.19 21.18 2.86
C LYS A 299 6.67 21.12 3.04
N ARG A 300 6.16 20.06 3.65
CA ARG A 300 4.79 19.99 4.16
C ARG A 300 4.63 21.05 5.26
N LEU A 301 3.62 21.88 5.17
CA LEU A 301 3.33 22.95 6.12
C LEU A 301 1.87 22.84 6.58
N PRO A 302 1.58 23.07 7.87
CA PRO A 302 0.23 23.39 8.31
C PRO A 302 -0.28 24.61 7.53
N VAL A 303 -1.57 24.66 7.26
CA VAL A 303 -2.18 25.75 6.48
C VAL A 303 -1.89 27.13 7.06
N ALA A 304 -1.87 27.29 8.37
CA ALA A 304 -1.56 28.56 9.05
C ALA A 304 -0.18 29.14 8.66
N ASP A 305 0.80 28.27 8.38
CA ASP A 305 2.11 28.70 7.89
C ASP A 305 2.13 28.85 6.36
N PHE A 306 1.42 27.98 5.66
CA PHE A 306 1.35 27.98 4.20
C PHE A 306 0.75 29.29 3.66
N VAL A 307 -0.34 29.77 4.27
CA VAL A 307 -1.05 30.99 3.82
C VAL A 307 -0.20 32.28 3.88
N ARG A 308 0.87 32.31 4.68
CA ARG A 308 1.77 33.47 4.76
C ARG A 308 2.45 33.79 3.42
N SER A 309 2.64 32.79 2.57
CA SER A 309 3.29 32.94 1.26
C SER A 309 2.36 32.60 0.10
N PHE A 310 1.16 32.15 0.39
CA PHE A 310 0.15 31.80 -0.61
C PHE A 310 -0.41 33.05 -1.27
N LYS A 311 -0.49 33.05 -2.60
CA LYS A 311 -0.91 34.23 -3.38
C LYS A 311 -2.35 34.12 -3.89
N GLY A 312 -2.97 32.96 -3.74
CA GLY A 312 -4.37 32.77 -4.15
C GLY A 312 -5.32 33.60 -3.32
N GLN A 313 -6.40 34.03 -3.93
CA GLN A 313 -7.44 34.87 -3.35
C GLN A 313 -8.82 34.22 -3.48
N GLU A 314 -9.77 34.66 -2.65
CA GLU A 314 -11.15 34.21 -2.77
C GLU A 314 -11.67 34.51 -4.18
N GLY A 315 -12.33 33.52 -4.78
CA GLY A 315 -12.82 33.58 -6.15
C GLY A 315 -11.85 32.96 -7.19
N ASP A 316 -10.58 32.75 -6.86
CA ASP A 316 -9.69 32.03 -7.75
C ASP A 316 -10.15 30.57 -7.93
N VAL A 317 -9.84 29.96 -9.07
CA VAL A 317 -10.32 28.61 -9.41
C VAL A 317 -9.15 27.66 -9.61
N PHE A 318 -9.11 26.60 -8.79
CA PHE A 318 -8.22 25.48 -9.00
C PHE A 318 -8.62 24.70 -10.26
N GLN A 319 -7.64 24.33 -11.05
CA GLN A 319 -7.82 23.47 -12.24
C GLN A 319 -7.93 22.01 -11.81
N SER A 320 -8.75 21.24 -12.55
CA SER A 320 -8.87 19.78 -12.41
C SER A 320 -7.80 19.07 -13.21
#